data_22b19118ef27a7ece11fb4c7d28261e7
#
_entry.id   22b19118ef27a7ece11fb4c7d28261e7
#
_cell.length_a   1.000
_cell.length_b   1.000
_cell.length_c   1.000
_cell.angle_alpha   90.00
_cell.angle_beta   90.00
_cell.angle_gamma   90.00
#
_symmetry.space_group_name_H-M   'P 1'
#
loop_
_entity.id
_entity.type
_entity.pdbx_description
1 polymer ?
#
loop_
_entity_poly.entity_id
_entity_poly.type
_entity_poly.pdbx_seq_one_letter_code
_entity_poly.pdbx_strand_id
1 'polypeptide(L)'
;VSKPGYVANPLFTNLFPATSGNAVNGLGETEIRRPSPFFWHPVNMHEFGALQTEVINYHRRSPEISAEYSPTRPRGPKPIEKAAIPVDKAPSEWAEAVKSFALEHEGDLVGIAATDPLYVYDGYEIPHPWLIMIGVTMDYDNLSQVPPSFDNPTSAVEVARQYNRASRVCRELTNFILAQGWEAEALNGPFAKSLNMIPAAIAAGLGQLGKHGQMINRTYGSSFRLSAVATNMPLIADSPDDFGSDDFCTSCQVCSTACPPGAIFDTKQMVRGVEKWYVDFDKCIPYFGEALDCGICIAKCPYSRPGAAPRLAEKMLARRARKVSEGA
;
A
#
# COMPACT_ATOMS: atom_id res chain seq x y z
N VAL A 1 -11.94 -4.04 21.07
CA VAL A 1 -12.06 -3.29 22.34
C VAL A 1 -10.97 -2.22 22.30
N SER A 2 -11.35 -0.91 22.31
CA SER A 2 -10.37 0.17 22.43
C SER A 2 -9.53 -0.03 23.70
N LYS A 3 -8.24 0.36 23.64
CA LYS A 3 -7.42 0.34 24.84
C LYS A 3 -8.01 1.28 25.90
N PRO A 4 -7.90 0.94 27.20
CA PRO A 4 -8.31 1.86 28.25
C PRO A 4 -7.61 3.21 28.06
N GLY A 5 -8.41 4.28 27.94
CA GLY A 5 -7.91 5.66 27.85
C GLY A 5 -7.97 6.34 26.49
N TYR A 6 -8.16 5.63 25.36
CA TYR A 6 -8.41 6.31 24.08
C TYR A 6 -9.89 6.64 23.90
N VAL A 7 -10.18 7.90 23.65
CA VAL A 7 -11.50 8.41 23.27
C VAL A 7 -11.36 9.06 21.90
N ALA A 8 -12.13 8.56 20.93
CA ALA A 8 -12.07 9.06 19.57
C ALA A 8 -12.54 10.53 19.49
N ASN A 9 -11.83 11.34 18.71
CA ASN A 9 -12.11 12.77 18.57
C ASN A 9 -13.46 13.00 17.87
N PRO A 10 -14.40 13.75 18.49
CA PRO A 10 -15.69 14.06 17.90
C PRO A 10 -15.62 14.77 16.55
N LEU A 11 -14.53 15.51 16.28
CA LEU A 11 -14.30 16.15 14.97
C LEU A 11 -14.40 15.15 13.81
N PHE A 12 -13.96 13.91 14.02
CA PHE A 12 -14.02 12.86 13.01
C PHE A 12 -15.21 11.93 13.18
N THR A 13 -15.52 11.53 14.43
CA THR A 13 -16.60 10.55 14.67
C THR A 13 -17.99 11.07 14.32
N ASN A 14 -18.23 12.38 14.44
CA ASN A 14 -19.50 13.01 14.06
C ASN A 14 -19.72 13.06 12.53
N LEU A 15 -18.68 12.78 11.74
CA LEU A 15 -18.74 12.79 10.28
C LEU A 15 -18.92 11.39 9.66
N PHE A 16 -19.04 10.35 10.50
CA PHE A 16 -19.34 9.02 9.99
C PHE A 16 -20.74 8.96 9.39
N PRO A 17 -20.91 8.34 8.23
CA PRO A 17 -22.23 8.03 7.72
C PRO A 17 -22.89 6.92 8.57
N ALA A 18 -24.16 6.63 8.28
CA ALA A 18 -24.87 5.53 8.94
C ALA A 18 -24.27 4.15 8.57
N THR A 19 -23.69 4.05 7.38
CA THR A 19 -23.03 2.82 6.90
C THR A 19 -21.64 2.70 7.51
N SER A 20 -21.33 1.54 8.09
CA SER A 20 -19.97 1.23 8.58
C SER A 20 -18.98 1.09 7.43
N GLY A 21 -17.78 1.65 7.55
CA GLY A 21 -16.70 1.44 6.59
C GLY A 21 -16.22 -0.02 6.54
N ASN A 22 -16.35 -0.74 7.64
CA ASN A 22 -16.11 -2.18 7.68
C ASN A 22 -17.11 -2.95 6.80
N ALA A 23 -18.37 -2.56 6.80
CA ALA A 23 -19.39 -3.14 5.92
C ALA A 23 -19.11 -2.85 4.44
N VAL A 24 -18.74 -1.61 4.10
CA VAL A 24 -18.32 -1.25 2.73
C VAL A 24 -17.12 -2.09 2.27
N ASN A 25 -16.16 -2.34 3.16
CA ASN A 25 -15.00 -3.19 2.90
C ASN A 25 -15.34 -4.69 2.81
N GLY A 26 -16.55 -5.09 3.22
CA GLY A 26 -17.00 -6.48 3.18
C GLY A 26 -16.49 -7.34 4.33
N LEU A 27 -16.33 -6.76 5.52
CA LEU A 27 -16.03 -7.52 6.75
C LEU A 27 -17.20 -8.47 7.07
N GLY A 28 -16.91 -9.76 7.18
CA GLY A 28 -17.90 -10.82 7.41
C GLY A 28 -18.50 -11.43 6.13
N GLU A 29 -18.28 -10.84 4.96
CA GLU A 29 -18.77 -11.40 3.70
C GLU A 29 -18.00 -12.66 3.31
N THR A 30 -18.76 -13.68 2.88
CA THR A 30 -18.23 -14.99 2.46
C THR A 30 -18.15 -15.15 0.94
N GLU A 31 -18.79 -14.27 0.18
CA GLU A 31 -18.74 -14.27 -1.28
C GLU A 31 -17.58 -13.42 -1.80
N ILE A 32 -16.91 -13.92 -2.84
CA ILE A 32 -15.82 -13.21 -3.49
C ILE A 32 -16.41 -12.10 -4.36
N ARG A 33 -15.95 -10.89 -4.15
CA ARG A 33 -16.29 -9.73 -4.97
C ARG A 33 -15.14 -8.73 -5.08
N ARG A 34 -15.24 -7.83 -6.05
CA ARG A 34 -14.35 -6.69 -6.22
C ARG A 34 -14.40 -5.75 -5.01
N PRO A 35 -13.31 -5.04 -4.69
CA PRO A 35 -13.33 -4.01 -3.66
C PRO A 35 -14.23 -2.85 -4.06
N SER A 36 -15.04 -2.35 -3.12
CA SER A 36 -15.84 -1.15 -3.34
C SER A 36 -14.97 0.10 -3.25
N PRO A 37 -15.11 1.08 -4.16
CA PRO A 37 -14.45 2.36 -4.00
C PRO A 37 -15.10 3.13 -2.85
N PHE A 38 -14.28 3.61 -1.91
CA PHE A 38 -14.76 4.55 -0.90
C PHE A 38 -13.58 5.41 -0.40
N PHE A 39 -13.26 5.51 0.83
CA PHE A 39 -12.20 6.36 1.36
C PHE A 39 -10.95 6.39 0.46
N TRP A 40 -10.42 7.57 0.15
CA TRP A 40 -9.39 7.89 -0.84
C TRP A 40 -9.84 7.83 -2.31
N HIS A 41 -11.14 7.74 -2.56
CA HIS A 41 -11.75 7.98 -3.86
C HIS A 41 -12.38 9.39 -3.92
N PRO A 42 -12.86 9.85 -5.09
CA PRO A 42 -13.55 11.14 -5.18
C PRO A 42 -14.70 11.25 -4.16
N VAL A 43 -14.71 12.30 -3.37
CA VAL A 43 -15.60 12.47 -2.20
C VAL A 43 -17.09 12.42 -2.51
N ASN A 44 -17.48 12.66 -3.76
CA ASN A 44 -18.85 12.59 -4.24
C ASN A 44 -19.29 11.18 -4.66
N MET A 45 -18.40 10.19 -4.63
CA MET A 45 -18.69 8.81 -5.02
C MET A 45 -19.08 7.91 -3.84
N HIS A 46 -18.98 8.38 -2.60
CA HIS A 46 -19.23 7.56 -1.42
C HIS A 46 -19.70 8.41 -0.22
N GLU A 47 -20.34 7.77 0.74
CA GLU A 47 -20.92 8.43 1.93
C GLU A 47 -19.88 9.01 2.90
N PHE A 48 -18.62 8.57 2.83
CA PHE A 48 -17.52 9.03 3.68
C PHE A 48 -16.86 10.33 3.20
N GLY A 49 -17.41 11.03 2.22
CA GLY A 49 -16.79 12.21 1.61
C GLY A 49 -16.53 13.34 2.58
N ALA A 50 -17.45 13.61 3.53
CA ALA A 50 -17.27 14.63 4.57
C ALA A 50 -16.11 14.28 5.50
N LEU A 51 -16.05 13.04 5.98
CA LEU A 51 -14.98 12.54 6.85
C LEU A 51 -13.62 12.60 6.14
N GLN A 52 -13.54 12.12 4.89
CA GLN A 52 -12.30 12.18 4.10
C GLN A 52 -11.83 13.63 3.91
N THR A 53 -12.75 14.53 3.62
CA THR A 53 -12.43 15.96 3.45
C THR A 53 -11.87 16.56 4.73
N GLU A 54 -12.46 16.25 5.89
CA GLU A 54 -11.96 16.77 7.18
C GLU A 54 -10.58 16.18 7.52
N VAL A 55 -10.36 14.88 7.30
CA VAL A 55 -9.04 14.27 7.50
C VAL A 55 -7.98 14.97 6.66
N ILE A 56 -8.23 15.18 5.37
CA ILE A 56 -7.30 15.89 4.48
C ILE A 56 -7.06 17.32 4.95
N ASN A 57 -8.11 18.06 5.29
CA ASN A 57 -8.00 19.44 5.74
C ASN A 57 -7.27 19.55 7.07
N TYR A 58 -7.51 18.61 7.98
CA TYR A 58 -6.82 18.58 9.28
C TYR A 58 -5.31 18.36 9.10
N HIS A 59 -4.90 17.41 8.28
CA HIS A 59 -3.48 17.16 8.00
C HIS A 59 -2.81 18.37 7.33
N ARG A 60 -3.51 19.05 6.44
CA ARG A 60 -3.00 20.26 5.75
C ARG A 60 -2.84 21.48 6.66
N ARG A 61 -3.28 21.43 7.91
CA ARG A 61 -2.97 22.47 8.91
C ARG A 61 -1.49 22.46 9.29
N SER A 62 -0.77 21.33 9.12
CA SER A 62 0.69 21.33 9.19
C SER A 62 1.28 21.96 7.92
N PRO A 63 2.08 23.02 8.01
CA PRO A 63 2.75 23.63 6.85
C PRO A 63 3.68 22.65 6.15
N GLU A 64 4.38 21.79 6.90
CA GLU A 64 5.34 20.83 6.39
C GLU A 64 4.64 19.73 5.57
N ILE A 65 3.55 19.17 6.08
CA ILE A 65 2.73 18.19 5.36
C ILE A 65 2.10 18.86 4.13
N SER A 66 1.55 20.05 4.28
CA SER A 66 0.94 20.82 3.19
C SER A 66 1.94 21.11 2.07
N ALA A 67 3.20 21.39 2.40
CA ALA A 67 4.27 21.62 1.43
C ALA A 67 4.55 20.40 0.56
N GLU A 68 4.50 19.18 1.12
CA GLU A 68 4.68 17.94 0.34
C GLU A 68 3.52 17.69 -0.64
N TYR A 69 2.31 18.11 -0.30
CA TYR A 69 1.14 18.01 -1.19
C TYR A 69 0.95 19.23 -2.11
N SER A 70 1.85 20.20 -2.07
CA SER A 70 1.80 21.37 -2.97
C SER A 70 1.84 20.95 -4.45
N PRO A 71 1.07 21.63 -5.33
CA PRO A 71 1.16 21.43 -6.77
C PRO A 71 2.55 21.71 -7.35
N THR A 72 3.39 22.48 -6.63
CA THR A 72 4.75 22.83 -7.05
C THR A 72 5.77 21.71 -6.75
N ARG A 73 5.42 20.71 -5.93
CA ARG A 73 6.30 19.56 -5.70
C ARG A 73 6.41 18.70 -6.93
N PRO A 74 7.61 18.32 -7.35
CA PRO A 74 7.81 17.42 -8.49
C PRO A 74 7.19 16.03 -8.19
N ARG A 75 6.24 15.65 -9.03
CA ARG A 75 5.60 14.31 -8.99
C ARG A 75 5.89 13.49 -10.25
N GLY A 76 6.94 13.85 -10.97
CA GLY A 76 7.35 13.26 -12.22
C GLY A 76 6.78 13.96 -13.47
N PRO A 77 7.23 13.56 -14.65
CA PRO A 77 6.86 14.16 -15.91
C PRO A 77 5.37 13.94 -16.23
N LYS A 78 4.84 14.76 -17.13
CA LYS A 78 3.57 14.48 -17.79
C LYS A 78 3.75 13.31 -18.76
N PRO A 79 2.69 12.55 -19.06
CA PRO A 79 2.74 11.52 -20.09
C PRO A 79 3.13 12.15 -21.44
N ILE A 80 4.05 11.48 -22.15
CA ILE A 80 4.41 11.81 -23.53
C ILE A 80 3.47 11.15 -24.51
N GLU A 81 3.50 11.55 -25.76
CA GLU A 81 2.82 10.84 -26.84
C GLU A 81 3.52 9.48 -27.07
N LYS A 82 2.69 8.42 -27.23
CA LYS A 82 3.19 7.08 -27.51
C LYS A 82 3.83 7.02 -28.88
N ALA A 83 5.02 6.41 -28.99
CA ALA A 83 5.66 6.18 -30.29
C ALA A 83 4.77 5.31 -31.20
N ALA A 84 4.76 5.65 -32.49
CA ALA A 84 3.84 5.03 -33.47
C ALA A 84 4.13 3.54 -33.72
N ILE A 85 5.40 3.14 -33.60
CA ILE A 85 5.86 1.78 -33.90
C ILE A 85 6.38 1.15 -32.63
N PRO A 86 5.75 0.06 -32.15
CA PRO A 86 6.27 -0.68 -31.01
C PRO A 86 7.64 -1.29 -31.32
N VAL A 87 8.57 -1.14 -30.39
CA VAL A 87 9.85 -1.86 -30.44
C VAL A 87 9.59 -3.33 -30.13
N ASP A 88 10.09 -4.23 -30.96
CA ASP A 88 9.95 -5.67 -30.80
C ASP A 88 11.11 -6.24 -29.97
N LYS A 89 10.78 -6.86 -28.85
CA LYS A 89 11.68 -7.61 -27.97
C LYS A 89 10.93 -8.77 -27.33
N ALA A 90 11.67 -9.78 -26.90
CA ALA A 90 11.07 -10.89 -26.14
C ALA A 90 10.45 -10.39 -24.81
N PRO A 91 9.34 -11.02 -24.34
CA PRO A 91 8.71 -10.64 -23.07
C PRO A 91 9.66 -10.66 -21.86
N SER A 92 10.64 -11.56 -21.84
CA SER A 92 11.68 -11.62 -20.80
C SER A 92 12.62 -10.41 -20.84
N GLU A 93 13.02 -9.95 -22.03
CA GLU A 93 13.87 -8.76 -22.19
C GLU A 93 13.14 -7.50 -21.75
N TRP A 94 11.84 -7.39 -22.06
CA TRP A 94 11.00 -6.29 -21.57
C TRP A 94 10.82 -6.33 -20.06
N ALA A 95 10.58 -7.51 -19.47
CA ALA A 95 10.46 -7.65 -18.03
C ALA A 95 11.74 -7.21 -17.30
N GLU A 96 12.91 -7.56 -17.83
CA GLU A 96 14.21 -7.09 -17.30
C GLU A 96 14.38 -5.57 -17.50
N ALA A 97 14.08 -5.05 -18.69
CA ALA A 97 14.26 -3.64 -19.00
C ALA A 97 13.38 -2.72 -18.11
N VAL A 98 12.10 -3.05 -17.89
CA VAL A 98 11.22 -2.24 -17.02
C VAL A 98 11.64 -2.31 -15.56
N LYS A 99 12.15 -3.47 -15.09
CA LYS A 99 12.66 -3.62 -13.73
C LYS A 99 13.94 -2.82 -13.52
N SER A 100 14.90 -2.96 -14.43
CA SER A 100 16.16 -2.20 -14.38
C SER A 100 15.89 -0.70 -14.42
N PHE A 101 15.03 -0.25 -15.34
CA PHE A 101 14.66 1.17 -15.43
C PHE A 101 14.07 1.68 -14.11
N ALA A 102 13.11 0.97 -13.52
CA ALA A 102 12.47 1.40 -12.26
C ALA A 102 13.48 1.48 -11.10
N LEU A 103 14.41 0.51 -11.00
CA LEU A 103 15.43 0.47 -9.96
C LEU A 103 16.52 1.56 -10.16
N GLU A 104 16.80 1.96 -11.40
CA GLU A 104 17.74 3.05 -11.72
C GLU A 104 17.10 4.44 -11.51
N HIS A 105 15.75 4.52 -11.44
CA HIS A 105 14.99 5.76 -11.37
C HIS A 105 14.17 5.88 -10.08
N GLU A 106 14.83 5.89 -8.91
CA GLU A 106 14.22 6.07 -7.58
C GLU A 106 13.37 4.89 -7.06
N GLY A 107 13.15 3.79 -7.80
CA GLY A 107 12.47 2.60 -7.29
C GLY A 107 13.40 1.76 -6.40
N ASP A 108 12.87 1.14 -5.35
CA ASP A 108 13.64 0.21 -4.49
C ASP A 108 13.16 -1.23 -4.65
N LEU A 109 11.90 -1.40 -5.06
CA LEU A 109 11.25 -2.67 -5.32
C LEU A 109 10.50 -2.60 -6.64
N VAL A 110 10.54 -3.67 -7.40
CA VAL A 110 9.75 -3.79 -8.63
C VAL A 110 9.36 -5.24 -8.88
N GLY A 111 8.15 -5.45 -9.35
CA GLY A 111 7.64 -6.75 -9.73
C GLY A 111 6.50 -6.63 -10.71
N ILE A 112 6.20 -7.70 -11.42
CA ILE A 112 5.20 -7.73 -12.50
C ILE A 112 4.12 -8.74 -12.14
N ALA A 113 2.86 -8.33 -12.24
CA ALA A 113 1.70 -9.22 -12.12
C ALA A 113 0.81 -9.13 -13.35
N ALA A 114 0.11 -10.22 -13.66
CA ALA A 114 -1.04 -10.15 -14.55
C ALA A 114 -2.17 -9.35 -13.88
N THR A 115 -2.91 -8.61 -14.67
CA THR A 115 -4.09 -7.87 -14.17
C THR A 115 -5.21 -8.86 -13.84
N ASP A 116 -5.61 -8.89 -12.57
CA ASP A 116 -6.76 -9.65 -12.10
C ASP A 116 -7.93 -8.68 -11.83
N PRO A 117 -9.14 -8.95 -12.34
CA PRO A 117 -10.31 -8.13 -12.04
C PRO A 117 -10.57 -7.91 -10.54
N LEU A 118 -10.18 -8.85 -9.67
CA LEU A 118 -10.32 -8.73 -8.21
C LEU A 118 -9.37 -7.69 -7.59
N TYR A 119 -8.37 -7.21 -8.33
CA TYR A 119 -7.52 -6.10 -7.89
C TYR A 119 -8.12 -4.74 -8.25
N VAL A 120 -9.09 -4.72 -9.17
CA VAL A 120 -9.71 -3.50 -9.69
C VAL A 120 -10.95 -3.15 -8.87
N TYR A 121 -11.07 -1.89 -8.44
CA TYR A 121 -12.24 -1.42 -7.73
C TYR A 121 -13.50 -1.54 -8.58
N ASP A 122 -14.64 -1.85 -7.93
CA ASP A 122 -15.93 -1.95 -8.61
C ASP A 122 -16.30 -0.63 -9.31
N GLY A 123 -16.85 -0.71 -10.51
CA GLY A 123 -17.11 0.46 -11.36
C GLY A 123 -15.89 1.02 -12.10
N TYR A 124 -14.70 0.46 -11.93
CA TYR A 124 -13.49 0.81 -12.68
C TYR A 124 -13.03 -0.33 -13.57
N GLU A 125 -12.21 0.01 -14.56
CA GLU A 125 -11.57 -0.93 -15.46
C GLU A 125 -10.09 -0.60 -15.63
N ILE A 126 -9.27 -1.63 -15.83
CA ILE A 126 -7.87 -1.53 -16.26
C ILE A 126 -7.76 -2.42 -17.50
N PRO A 127 -7.72 -1.83 -18.72
CA PRO A 127 -7.75 -2.60 -19.95
C PRO A 127 -6.41 -3.28 -20.29
N HIS A 128 -5.38 -3.04 -19.49
CA HIS A 128 -4.04 -3.54 -19.72
C HIS A 128 -3.81 -4.89 -19.04
N PRO A 129 -3.19 -5.88 -19.72
CA PRO A 129 -2.97 -7.21 -19.15
C PRO A 129 -1.91 -7.29 -18.06
N TRP A 130 -1.07 -6.25 -17.93
CA TRP A 130 0.06 -6.26 -17.00
C TRP A 130 0.07 -5.08 -16.06
N LEU A 131 0.48 -5.36 -14.82
CA LEU A 131 0.75 -4.37 -13.78
C LEU A 131 2.21 -4.48 -13.37
N ILE A 132 2.96 -3.39 -13.54
CA ILE A 132 4.31 -3.27 -13.00
C ILE A 132 4.18 -2.56 -11.66
N MET A 133 4.36 -3.29 -10.57
CA MET A 133 4.27 -2.79 -9.21
C MET A 133 5.62 -2.26 -8.77
N ILE A 134 5.62 -1.05 -8.21
CA ILE A 134 6.84 -0.35 -7.77
C ILE A 134 6.70 -0.03 -6.28
N GLY A 135 7.75 -0.31 -5.52
CA GLY A 135 7.86 0.10 -4.12
C GLY A 135 9.02 1.08 -3.93
N VAL A 136 8.78 2.10 -3.09
CA VAL A 136 9.81 3.05 -2.64
C VAL A 136 9.88 3.03 -1.13
N THR A 137 11.09 2.88 -0.58
CA THR A 137 11.31 2.75 0.86
C THR A 137 11.17 4.08 1.58
N MET A 138 10.76 4.02 2.84
CA MET A 138 10.74 5.16 3.77
C MET A 138 11.97 5.09 4.67
N ASP A 139 12.50 6.26 5.00
CA ASP A 139 13.52 6.38 6.02
C ASP A 139 12.95 5.97 7.38
N TYR A 140 13.57 4.97 8.03
CA TYR A 140 13.06 4.42 9.28
C TYR A 140 13.22 5.38 10.47
N ASP A 141 14.27 6.19 10.51
CA ASP A 141 14.52 7.13 11.59
C ASP A 141 13.45 8.23 11.59
N ASN A 142 13.03 8.69 10.40
CA ASN A 142 11.90 9.58 10.23
C ASN A 142 10.58 8.88 10.55
N LEU A 143 10.34 7.69 9.96
CA LEU A 143 9.11 6.93 10.17
C LEU A 143 8.89 6.54 11.63
N SER A 144 9.95 6.27 12.39
CA SER A 144 9.86 5.82 13.79
C SER A 144 9.38 6.90 14.77
N GLN A 145 9.33 8.16 14.33
CA GLN A 145 8.83 9.29 15.12
C GLN A 145 7.29 9.34 15.14
N VAL A 146 6.67 8.24 15.48
CA VAL A 146 5.21 8.04 15.54
C VAL A 146 4.67 8.07 16.96
N PRO A 147 3.45 8.57 17.19
CA PRO A 147 2.57 9.21 16.21
C PRO A 147 3.06 10.60 15.85
N PRO A 148 2.86 11.05 14.60
CA PRO A 148 3.12 12.45 14.27
C PRO A 148 2.12 13.37 14.96
N SER A 149 2.53 14.62 15.15
CA SER A 149 1.74 15.71 15.71
C SER A 149 2.05 17.03 14.99
N PHE A 150 1.33 18.09 15.29
CA PHE A 150 1.65 19.40 14.74
C PHE A 150 3.02 19.93 15.21
N ASP A 151 3.47 19.54 16.40
CA ASP A 151 4.81 19.90 16.92
C ASP A 151 5.92 19.03 16.34
N ASN A 152 5.61 17.80 15.91
CA ASN A 152 6.54 16.88 15.26
C ASN A 152 5.85 16.12 14.12
N PRO A 153 5.73 16.68 12.91
CA PRO A 153 5.11 16.05 11.77
C PRO A 153 6.05 15.10 10.98
N THR A 154 7.25 14.83 11.46
CA THR A 154 8.36 14.17 10.73
C THR A 154 7.93 12.88 10.03
N SER A 155 7.24 11.97 10.73
CA SER A 155 6.83 10.70 10.12
C SER A 155 5.74 10.86 9.06
N ALA A 156 4.83 11.82 9.21
CA ALA A 156 3.81 12.13 8.21
C ALA A 156 4.43 12.79 6.96
N VAL A 157 5.40 13.70 7.16
CA VAL A 157 6.17 14.32 6.07
C VAL A 157 6.95 13.25 5.29
N GLU A 158 7.55 12.29 5.99
CA GLU A 158 8.25 11.17 5.34
C GLU A 158 7.31 10.34 4.46
N VAL A 159 6.12 10.00 4.95
CA VAL A 159 5.09 9.29 4.19
C VAL A 159 4.71 10.08 2.92
N ALA A 160 4.43 11.38 3.05
CA ALA A 160 4.04 12.25 1.94
C ALA A 160 5.16 12.39 0.90
N ARG A 161 6.42 12.52 1.36
CA ARG A 161 7.62 12.56 0.51
C ARG A 161 7.76 11.30 -0.33
N GLN A 162 7.55 10.13 0.27
CA GLN A 162 7.68 8.88 -0.46
C GLN A 162 6.51 8.64 -1.44
N TYR A 163 5.32 9.19 -1.21
CA TYR A 163 4.29 9.25 -2.26
C TYR A 163 4.71 10.08 -3.47
N ASN A 164 5.38 11.20 -3.26
CA ASN A 164 5.91 12.01 -4.36
C ASN A 164 7.01 11.25 -5.12
N ARG A 165 7.90 10.55 -4.42
CA ARG A 165 8.93 9.70 -5.01
C ARG A 165 8.32 8.55 -5.83
N ALA A 166 7.35 7.82 -5.25
CA ALA A 166 6.63 6.77 -5.95
C ALA A 166 5.92 7.27 -7.22
N SER A 167 5.38 8.49 -7.17
CA SER A 167 4.76 9.12 -8.34
C SER A 167 5.79 9.46 -9.43
N ARG A 168 7.00 9.91 -9.06
CA ARG A 168 8.05 10.22 -10.04
C ARG A 168 8.49 8.98 -10.82
N VAL A 169 8.92 7.95 -10.11
CA VAL A 169 9.38 6.71 -10.77
C VAL A 169 8.27 6.07 -11.62
N CYS A 170 7.03 6.09 -11.12
CA CYS A 170 5.88 5.56 -11.85
C CYS A 170 5.66 6.30 -13.17
N ARG A 171 5.72 7.63 -13.20
CA ARG A 171 5.51 8.44 -14.40
C ARG A 171 6.71 8.38 -15.36
N GLU A 172 7.92 8.27 -14.85
CA GLU A 172 9.12 8.08 -15.67
C GLU A 172 9.08 6.73 -16.38
N LEU A 173 8.73 5.66 -15.66
CA LEU A 173 8.53 4.35 -16.26
C LEU A 173 7.37 4.33 -17.27
N THR A 174 6.28 5.03 -16.98
CA THR A 174 5.18 5.20 -17.96
C THR A 174 5.71 5.82 -19.26
N ASN A 175 6.49 6.89 -19.18
CA ASN A 175 7.07 7.55 -20.36
C ASN A 175 8.08 6.67 -21.07
N PHE A 176 8.90 5.90 -20.32
CA PHE A 176 9.79 4.92 -20.93
C PHE A 176 9.00 3.92 -21.79
N ILE A 177 7.90 3.37 -21.28
CA ILE A 177 7.07 2.39 -22.02
C ILE A 177 6.39 3.03 -23.22
N LEU A 178 5.84 4.24 -23.07
CA LEU A 178 5.23 5.00 -24.18
C LEU A 178 6.25 5.28 -25.28
N ALA A 179 7.50 5.62 -24.94
CA ALA A 179 8.58 5.83 -25.90
C ALA A 179 8.96 4.56 -26.68
N GLN A 180 8.69 3.37 -26.11
CA GLN A 180 8.88 2.09 -26.80
C GLN A 180 7.66 1.69 -27.66
N GLY A 181 6.64 2.53 -27.77
CA GLY A 181 5.45 2.31 -28.61
C GLY A 181 4.36 1.45 -27.97
N TRP A 182 4.46 1.14 -26.67
CA TRP A 182 3.46 0.40 -25.92
C TRP A 182 2.57 1.35 -25.11
N GLU A 183 1.33 0.96 -24.88
CA GLU A 183 0.42 1.73 -24.02
C GLU A 183 0.79 1.57 -22.56
N ALA A 184 0.68 2.66 -21.79
CA ALA A 184 0.94 2.65 -20.36
C ALA A 184 0.13 3.73 -19.64
N GLU A 185 -0.34 3.38 -18.43
CA GLU A 185 -1.03 4.28 -17.52
C GLU A 185 -0.37 4.26 -16.14
N ALA A 186 -0.05 5.46 -15.63
CA ALA A 186 0.47 5.63 -14.27
C ALA A 186 -0.65 5.55 -13.22
N LEU A 187 -0.54 4.60 -12.30
CA LEU A 187 -1.42 4.38 -11.16
C LEU A 187 -0.66 4.71 -9.88
N ASN A 188 -0.73 5.98 -9.45
CA ASN A 188 0.06 6.46 -8.32
C ASN A 188 -0.82 7.01 -7.18
N GLY A 189 -0.37 6.75 -5.91
CA GLY A 189 -1.00 7.29 -4.70
C GLY A 189 -0.76 8.79 -4.49
N PRO A 190 -1.29 9.37 -3.40
CA PRO A 190 -1.95 8.69 -2.30
C PRO A 190 -3.42 8.33 -2.55
N PHE A 191 -4.07 8.96 -3.54
CA PHE A 191 -5.48 8.68 -3.83
C PHE A 191 -5.60 7.43 -4.70
N ALA A 192 -6.43 6.49 -4.24
CA ALA A 192 -6.77 5.33 -5.03
C ALA A 192 -7.56 5.74 -6.28
N LYS A 193 -7.27 5.06 -7.37
CA LYS A 193 -8.02 5.17 -8.61
C LYS A 193 -8.70 3.82 -8.88
N SER A 194 -8.32 3.17 -9.97
CA SER A 194 -8.88 1.89 -10.38
C SER A 194 -8.29 0.68 -9.63
N LEU A 195 -7.08 0.79 -9.07
CA LEU A 195 -6.32 -0.37 -8.56
C LEU A 195 -6.24 -0.41 -7.03
N ASN A 196 -6.65 -1.53 -6.44
CA ASN A 196 -6.23 -1.92 -5.09
C ASN A 196 -4.82 -2.50 -5.17
N MET A 197 -3.81 -1.73 -4.78
CA MET A 197 -2.40 -2.05 -5.02
C MET A 197 -1.88 -3.26 -4.23
N ILE A 198 -2.41 -3.53 -3.02
CA ILE A 198 -1.85 -4.56 -2.13
C ILE A 198 -1.93 -5.97 -2.76
N PRO A 199 -3.09 -6.47 -3.22
CA PRO A 199 -3.15 -7.81 -3.81
C PRO A 199 -2.31 -7.92 -5.09
N ALA A 200 -2.27 -6.89 -5.94
CA ALA A 200 -1.42 -6.86 -7.13
C ALA A 200 0.08 -6.93 -6.77
N ALA A 201 0.50 -6.18 -5.75
CA ALA A 201 1.89 -6.18 -5.27
C ALA A 201 2.29 -7.52 -4.64
N ILE A 202 1.37 -8.23 -3.97
CA ILE A 202 1.59 -9.59 -3.49
C ILE A 202 1.78 -10.56 -4.67
N ALA A 203 0.92 -10.48 -5.68
CA ALA A 203 1.03 -11.31 -6.88
C ALA A 203 2.33 -11.03 -7.66
N ALA A 204 2.80 -9.78 -7.65
CA ALA A 204 4.07 -9.36 -8.23
C ALA A 204 5.33 -9.72 -7.39
N GLY A 205 5.17 -10.44 -6.28
CA GLY A 205 6.29 -10.88 -5.44
C GLY A 205 6.90 -9.81 -4.53
N LEU A 206 6.22 -8.66 -4.32
CA LEU A 206 6.76 -7.59 -3.49
C LEU A 206 6.65 -7.87 -1.98
N GLY A 207 5.94 -8.91 -1.57
CA GLY A 207 5.83 -9.31 -0.18
C GLY A 207 4.49 -9.95 0.18
N GLN A 208 4.17 -9.99 1.47
CA GLN A 208 2.98 -10.62 2.02
C GLN A 208 2.15 -9.61 2.83
N LEU A 209 0.86 -9.91 3.03
CA LEU A 209 -0.01 -9.08 3.88
C LEU A 209 0.33 -9.29 5.36
N GLY A 210 0.68 -8.23 6.07
CA GLY A 210 0.90 -8.25 7.51
C GLY A 210 -0.39 -8.07 8.32
N LYS A 211 -0.37 -8.45 9.61
CA LYS A 211 -1.47 -8.29 10.58
C LYS A 211 -2.00 -6.84 10.64
N HIS A 212 -1.13 -5.86 10.45
CA HIS A 212 -1.47 -4.44 10.43
C HIS A 212 -2.13 -3.96 9.12
N GLY A 213 -2.51 -4.87 8.21
CA GLY A 213 -3.19 -4.54 6.97
C GLY A 213 -2.31 -3.88 5.89
N GLN A 214 -1.01 -3.75 6.14
CA GLN A 214 -0.03 -3.29 5.16
C GLN A 214 0.86 -4.46 4.73
N MET A 215 1.60 -4.28 3.63
CA MET A 215 2.54 -5.29 3.16
C MET A 215 3.78 -5.39 4.05
N ILE A 216 4.38 -6.56 4.07
CA ILE A 216 5.72 -6.84 4.60
C ILE A 216 6.55 -7.39 3.46
N ASN A 217 7.67 -6.74 3.16
CA ASN A 217 8.69 -7.20 2.23
C ASN A 217 9.82 -7.91 2.99
N ARG A 218 10.43 -8.92 2.38
CA ARG A 218 11.52 -9.69 3.02
C ARG A 218 12.79 -8.89 3.30
N THR A 219 13.00 -7.77 2.60
CA THR A 219 14.20 -6.94 2.72
C THR A 219 13.93 -5.66 3.52
N TYR A 220 12.83 -4.97 3.20
CA TYR A 220 12.52 -3.64 3.72
C TYR A 220 11.41 -3.61 4.77
N GLY A 221 10.84 -4.79 5.13
CA GLY A 221 9.73 -4.86 6.07
C GLY A 221 8.50 -4.14 5.56
N SER A 222 7.85 -3.33 6.40
CA SER A 222 6.64 -2.57 6.00
C SER A 222 6.91 -1.10 5.68
N SER A 223 8.20 -0.70 5.63
CA SER A 223 8.60 0.69 5.48
C SER A 223 8.72 1.11 4.01
N PHE A 224 7.65 0.99 3.23
CA PHE A 224 7.63 1.42 1.82
C PHE A 224 6.25 1.86 1.36
N ARG A 225 6.21 2.59 0.23
CA ARG A 225 5.00 3.01 -0.48
C ARG A 225 4.95 2.38 -1.86
N LEU A 226 3.73 2.22 -2.38
CA LEU A 226 3.47 1.59 -3.67
C LEU A 226 3.00 2.59 -4.71
N SER A 227 3.38 2.31 -5.96
CA SER A 227 2.77 2.81 -7.19
C SER A 227 2.74 1.68 -8.21
N ALA A 228 2.04 1.88 -9.33
CA ALA A 228 1.97 0.88 -10.38
C ALA A 228 1.90 1.53 -11.76
N VAL A 229 2.37 0.82 -12.78
CA VAL A 229 2.12 1.13 -14.19
C VAL A 229 1.33 -0.03 -14.80
N ALA A 230 0.16 0.28 -15.36
CA ALA A 230 -0.60 -0.66 -16.16
C ALA A 230 -0.17 -0.55 -17.62
N THR A 231 0.04 -1.67 -18.34
CA THR A 231 0.56 -1.65 -19.71
C THR A 231 0.14 -2.87 -20.52
N ASN A 232 0.10 -2.70 -21.86
CA ASN A 232 -0.04 -3.80 -22.82
C ASN A 232 1.32 -4.27 -23.39
N MET A 233 2.46 -3.70 -22.94
CA MET A 233 3.80 -4.20 -23.28
C MET A 233 3.86 -5.70 -22.93
N PRO A 234 4.38 -6.56 -23.82
CA PRO A 234 4.45 -7.99 -23.53
C PRO A 234 5.46 -8.26 -22.41
N LEU A 235 4.97 -8.73 -21.26
CA LEU A 235 5.77 -8.98 -20.07
C LEU A 235 5.62 -10.43 -19.57
N ILE A 236 6.47 -10.82 -18.62
CA ILE A 236 6.37 -12.07 -17.87
C ILE A 236 6.09 -11.72 -16.42
N ALA A 237 5.03 -12.34 -15.85
CA ALA A 237 4.70 -12.16 -14.45
C ALA A 237 5.76 -12.78 -13.52
N ASP A 238 5.99 -12.13 -12.40
CA ASP A 238 6.71 -12.71 -11.28
C ASP A 238 5.81 -13.66 -10.47
N SER A 239 6.40 -14.36 -9.51
CA SER A 239 5.66 -15.21 -8.58
C SER A 239 5.57 -14.57 -7.20
N PRO A 240 4.48 -14.80 -6.46
CA PRO A 240 4.37 -14.38 -5.07
C PRO A 240 5.55 -14.85 -4.22
N ASP A 241 6.02 -13.99 -3.32
CA ASP A 241 7.12 -14.27 -2.41
C ASP A 241 6.61 -14.66 -1.03
N ASP A 242 6.60 -15.96 -0.72
CA ASP A 242 6.19 -16.49 0.59
C ASP A 242 7.41 -16.81 1.47
N PHE A 243 7.80 -15.85 2.29
CA PHE A 243 8.91 -16.00 3.25
C PHE A 243 8.43 -16.20 4.70
N GLY A 244 7.14 -16.49 4.93
CA GLY A 244 6.59 -16.87 6.22
C GLY A 244 6.25 -15.71 7.15
N SER A 245 6.07 -14.47 6.65
CA SER A 245 5.63 -13.37 7.51
C SER A 245 4.22 -13.58 8.04
N ASP A 246 3.37 -14.31 7.34
CA ASP A 246 2.03 -14.67 7.79
C ASP A 246 2.09 -15.54 9.05
N ASP A 247 2.94 -16.58 9.06
CA ASP A 247 3.17 -17.42 10.24
C ASP A 247 3.73 -16.62 11.42
N PHE A 248 4.61 -15.66 11.14
CA PHE A 248 5.13 -14.76 12.16
C PHE A 248 4.02 -13.91 12.75
N CYS A 249 3.18 -13.32 11.91
CA CYS A 249 2.06 -12.46 12.30
C CYS A 249 1.04 -13.19 13.17
N THR A 250 0.85 -14.50 12.98
CA THR A 250 -0.09 -15.31 13.79
C THR A 250 0.22 -15.21 15.28
N SER A 251 1.49 -15.24 15.68
CA SER A 251 1.92 -15.15 17.08
C SER A 251 2.35 -13.77 17.55
N CYS A 252 2.68 -12.87 16.60
CA CYS A 252 3.13 -11.52 16.90
C CYS A 252 1.95 -10.59 17.18
N GLN A 253 2.00 -9.84 18.28
CA GLN A 253 0.97 -8.87 18.67
C GLN A 253 1.51 -7.44 18.81
N VAL A 254 2.72 -7.15 18.31
CA VAL A 254 3.34 -5.85 18.50
C VAL A 254 2.51 -4.72 17.91
N CYS A 255 2.00 -4.88 16.68
CA CYS A 255 1.20 -3.84 16.02
C CYS A 255 -0.20 -3.69 16.68
N SER A 256 -0.89 -4.79 17.01
CA SER A 256 -2.20 -4.73 17.67
C SER A 256 -2.08 -4.17 19.09
N THR A 257 -1.01 -4.54 19.82
CA THR A 257 -0.71 -3.98 21.14
C THR A 257 -0.35 -2.50 21.08
N ALA A 258 0.35 -2.04 20.04
CA ALA A 258 0.74 -0.64 19.90
C ALA A 258 -0.39 0.27 19.40
N CYS A 259 -1.43 -0.26 18.77
CA CYS A 259 -2.54 0.50 18.18
C CYS A 259 -3.40 1.19 19.25
N PRO A 260 -3.46 2.53 19.35
CA PRO A 260 -4.22 3.20 20.40
C PRO A 260 -5.73 2.93 20.34
N PRO A 261 -6.40 2.98 19.16
CA PRO A 261 -7.82 2.66 19.07
C PRO A 261 -8.13 1.16 19.13
N GLY A 262 -7.11 0.26 19.17
CA GLY A 262 -7.34 -1.19 19.13
C GLY A 262 -8.00 -1.67 17.84
N ALA A 263 -7.63 -1.07 16.71
CA ALA A 263 -8.24 -1.34 15.41
C ALA A 263 -7.71 -2.61 14.72
N ILE A 264 -6.57 -3.16 15.17
CA ILE A 264 -5.93 -4.31 14.52
C ILE A 264 -6.42 -5.59 15.18
N PHE A 265 -7.09 -6.45 14.42
CA PHE A 265 -7.55 -7.75 14.90
C PHE A 265 -6.37 -8.69 15.17
N ASP A 266 -6.47 -9.48 16.24
CA ASP A 266 -5.45 -10.47 16.60
C ASP A 266 -5.50 -11.72 15.71
N THR A 267 -6.65 -11.97 15.08
CA THR A 267 -6.91 -13.08 14.16
C THR A 267 -7.31 -12.55 12.78
N LYS A 268 -7.15 -13.38 11.77
CA LYS A 268 -7.67 -13.10 10.43
C LYS A 268 -9.18 -12.98 10.47
N GLN A 269 -9.73 -12.23 9.54
CA GLN A 269 -11.15 -11.99 9.37
C GLN A 269 -11.58 -12.43 7.98
N MET A 270 -12.82 -12.87 7.84
CA MET A 270 -13.44 -13.08 6.54
C MET A 270 -13.76 -11.72 5.92
N VAL A 271 -13.24 -11.43 4.75
CA VAL A 271 -13.43 -10.14 4.06
C VAL A 271 -13.56 -10.38 2.57
N ARG A 272 -14.75 -10.16 2.02
CA ARG A 272 -15.06 -10.43 0.60
C ARG A 272 -14.64 -11.84 0.17
N GLY A 273 -15.08 -12.85 0.92
CA GLY A 273 -14.83 -14.26 0.62
C GLY A 273 -13.41 -14.77 0.88
N VAL A 274 -12.52 -13.95 1.46
CA VAL A 274 -11.14 -14.34 1.75
C VAL A 274 -10.83 -14.14 3.23
N GLU A 275 -10.32 -15.18 3.90
CA GLU A 275 -9.79 -15.07 5.25
C GLU A 275 -8.42 -14.41 5.24
N LYS A 276 -8.30 -13.21 5.80
CA LYS A 276 -7.09 -12.40 5.77
C LYS A 276 -6.95 -11.47 6.96
N TRP A 277 -5.75 -10.95 7.18
CA TRP A 277 -5.51 -9.87 8.11
C TRP A 277 -6.32 -8.64 7.72
N TYR A 278 -6.98 -8.05 8.70
CA TYR A 278 -7.85 -6.90 8.51
C TYR A 278 -7.66 -5.89 9.65
N VAL A 279 -7.82 -4.63 9.33
CA VAL A 279 -7.83 -3.52 10.29
C VAL A 279 -9.22 -2.91 10.29
N ASP A 280 -9.82 -2.82 11.47
CA ASP A 280 -11.12 -2.19 11.70
C ASP A 280 -11.06 -0.72 11.26
N PHE A 281 -11.70 -0.43 10.13
CA PHE A 281 -11.68 0.90 9.54
C PHE A 281 -12.32 1.94 10.47
N ASP A 282 -13.45 1.60 11.07
CA ASP A 282 -14.24 2.54 11.86
C ASP A 282 -13.52 2.93 13.17
N LYS A 283 -12.67 2.04 13.69
CA LYS A 283 -11.79 2.36 14.82
C LYS A 283 -10.52 3.07 14.39
N CYS A 284 -9.95 2.69 13.24
CA CYS A 284 -8.66 3.22 12.79
C CYS A 284 -8.78 4.67 12.35
N ILE A 285 -9.78 5.01 11.53
CA ILE A 285 -9.80 6.26 10.78
C ILE A 285 -9.92 7.52 11.65
N PRO A 286 -10.65 7.55 12.79
CA PRO A 286 -10.64 8.72 13.66
C PRO A 286 -9.25 9.03 14.23
N TYR A 287 -8.55 8.00 14.71
CA TYR A 287 -7.20 8.15 15.22
C TYR A 287 -6.18 8.48 14.12
N PHE A 288 -6.32 7.85 12.96
CA PHE A 288 -5.51 8.17 11.78
C PHE A 288 -5.63 9.65 11.38
N GLY A 289 -6.87 10.19 11.42
CA GLY A 289 -7.14 11.58 11.14
C GLY A 289 -6.49 12.52 12.15
N GLU A 290 -6.70 12.31 13.46
CA GLU A 290 -6.18 13.20 14.51
C GLU A 290 -4.66 13.09 14.69
N ALA A 291 -4.07 11.93 14.37
CA ALA A 291 -2.63 11.66 14.47
C ALA A 291 -1.92 11.79 13.11
N LEU A 292 -2.36 12.67 12.23
CA LEU A 292 -1.68 13.11 11.00
C LEU A 292 -1.09 11.93 10.18
N ASP A 293 -1.93 10.96 9.78
CA ASP A 293 -1.54 9.71 9.10
C ASP A 293 -0.98 8.59 10.00
N CYS A 294 -0.95 8.77 11.32
CA CYS A 294 -0.59 7.82 12.38
C CYS A 294 0.73 7.03 12.13
N GLY A 295 0.72 5.94 11.36
CA GLY A 295 1.92 5.14 11.03
C GLY A 295 2.45 4.20 12.13
N ILE A 296 1.89 4.20 13.35
CA ILE A 296 2.41 3.45 14.52
C ILE A 296 2.58 1.96 14.21
N CYS A 297 1.59 1.34 13.59
CA CYS A 297 1.60 -0.11 13.32
C CYS A 297 2.70 -0.52 12.34
N ILE A 298 3.05 0.34 11.39
CA ILE A 298 4.14 0.16 10.43
C ILE A 298 5.49 0.32 11.15
N ALA A 299 5.68 1.45 11.83
CA ALA A 299 6.94 1.76 12.52
C ALA A 299 7.28 0.78 13.65
N LYS A 300 6.26 0.28 14.38
CA LYS A 300 6.46 -0.69 15.47
C LYS A 300 6.60 -2.13 14.99
N CYS A 301 6.28 -2.42 13.71
CA CYS A 301 6.44 -3.76 13.15
C CYS A 301 7.90 -4.25 13.30
N PRO A 302 8.14 -5.45 13.85
CA PRO A 302 9.50 -5.98 13.97
C PRO A 302 10.24 -6.05 12.64
N TYR A 303 9.52 -6.32 11.54
CA TYR A 303 10.11 -6.34 10.20
C TYR A 303 10.56 -4.96 9.70
N SER A 304 9.98 -3.86 10.21
CA SER A 304 10.34 -2.51 9.76
C SER A 304 11.65 -1.98 10.35
N ARG A 305 12.15 -2.61 11.40
CA ARG A 305 13.44 -2.21 12.01
C ARG A 305 14.59 -2.45 11.02
N PRO A 306 15.54 -1.52 10.88
CA PRO A 306 16.66 -1.66 9.96
C PRO A 306 17.39 -3.00 10.11
N GLY A 307 17.57 -3.72 9.00
CA GLY A 307 18.23 -5.02 8.94
C GLY A 307 17.50 -6.19 9.61
N ALA A 308 16.28 -5.98 10.13
CA ALA A 308 15.52 -7.05 10.79
C ALA A 308 14.77 -7.95 9.79
N ALA A 309 14.25 -7.38 8.72
CA ALA A 309 13.39 -8.12 7.78
C ALA A 309 14.09 -9.35 7.18
N PRO A 310 15.32 -9.28 6.62
CA PRO A 310 15.99 -10.44 6.07
C PRO A 310 16.20 -11.54 7.11
N ARG A 311 16.65 -11.19 8.32
CA ARG A 311 16.89 -12.14 9.40
C ARG A 311 15.62 -12.85 9.87
N LEU A 312 14.50 -12.11 9.94
CA LEU A 312 13.20 -12.69 10.30
C LEU A 312 12.69 -13.61 9.19
N ALA A 313 12.84 -13.24 7.92
CA ALA A 313 12.46 -14.07 6.78
C ALA A 313 13.27 -15.39 6.80
N GLU A 314 14.59 -15.35 6.94
CA GLU A 314 15.45 -16.54 7.05
C GLU A 314 15.01 -17.44 8.22
N LYS A 315 14.76 -16.84 9.41
CA LYS A 315 14.30 -17.59 10.58
C LYS A 315 12.97 -18.29 10.33
N MET A 316 12.03 -17.64 9.65
CA MET A 316 10.71 -18.22 9.36
C MET A 316 10.82 -19.36 8.34
N LEU A 317 11.61 -19.19 7.29
CA LEU A 317 11.87 -20.24 6.30
C LEU A 317 12.56 -21.46 6.95
N ALA A 318 13.57 -21.24 7.80
CA ALA A 318 14.23 -22.33 8.54
C ALA A 318 13.28 -23.04 9.51
N ARG A 319 12.32 -22.32 10.13
CA ARG A 319 11.28 -22.92 10.97
C ARG A 319 10.32 -23.80 10.18
N ARG A 320 9.91 -23.37 8.97
CA ARG A 320 9.07 -24.16 8.07
C ARG A 320 9.78 -25.44 7.61
N ALA A 321 11.04 -25.33 7.19
CA ALA A 321 11.84 -26.48 6.78
C ALA A 321 11.95 -27.54 7.89
N ARG A 322 12.18 -27.12 9.15
CA ARG A 322 12.22 -28.06 10.30
C ARG A 322 10.87 -28.76 10.52
N LYS A 323 9.76 -28.04 10.47
CA LYS A 323 8.42 -28.64 10.63
C LYS A 323 8.12 -29.70 9.56
N VAL A 324 8.58 -29.49 8.33
CA VAL A 324 8.45 -30.47 7.24
C VAL A 324 9.28 -31.71 7.52
N SER A 325 10.52 -31.57 8.00
CA SER A 325 11.41 -32.69 8.33
C SER A 325 10.98 -33.47 9.59
N GLU A 326 10.30 -32.84 10.54
CA GLU A 326 9.80 -33.47 11.78
C GLU A 326 8.41 -34.11 11.60
N GLY A 327 7.66 -33.75 10.55
CA GLY A 327 6.34 -34.30 10.23
C GLY A 327 6.35 -35.34 9.12
N ALA A 328 7.50 -35.61 8.53
CA ALA A 328 7.74 -36.68 7.56
C ALA A 328 8.37 -37.90 8.24
#